data_effee46c583bd92e0800b1435888456f
#
_entry.id   effee46c583bd92e0800b1435888456f
#
_cell.length_a   1.000
_cell.length_b   1.000
_cell.length_c   1.000
_cell.angle_alpha   90.00
_cell.angle_beta   90.00
_cell.angle_gamma   90.00
#
_symmetry.space_group_name_H-M   'P 1'
#
loop_
_entity.id
_entity.type
_entity.pdbx_description
1 polymer ?
#
loop_
_entity_poly.entity_id
_entity_poly.type
_entity_poly.pdbx_seq_one_letter_code
_entity_poly.pdbx_strand_id
1 'polypeptide(L)'
;MTLPASRPLYLLALIVSVLLMAAALYLEHVVGLEPCPLCIIQRIAVIVVGLICLAAVLHNPSPKNGKRTGARVYGVLVTLASLLGAATAGRQVWLQHLPPDQVPSCILPLDYMLETLPFWDVLSQVFSGTAQCAEVTWTFFGLSIAEGTLIAFICYTVFGLMQVLRKVD
;
A
#
# COMPACT_ATOMS: atom_id res chain seq x y z
N MET A 1 18.22 4.79 -24.14
CA MET A 1 17.37 5.70 -23.33
C MET A 1 17.99 5.84 -21.96
N THR A 2 18.62 6.99 -21.69
CA THR A 2 19.20 7.31 -20.37
C THR A 2 18.04 7.55 -19.38
N LEU A 3 17.78 6.60 -18.51
CA LEU A 3 16.79 6.76 -17.44
C LEU A 3 17.26 7.86 -16.47
N PRO A 4 16.37 8.75 -16.00
CA PRO A 4 16.72 9.83 -15.09
C PRO A 4 17.38 9.27 -13.81
N ALA A 5 18.14 10.14 -13.11
CA ALA A 5 18.79 9.77 -11.85
C ALA A 5 17.78 9.13 -10.88
N SER A 6 18.23 8.24 -9.99
CA SER A 6 17.32 7.52 -9.07
C SER A 6 16.54 8.46 -8.14
N ARG A 7 17.17 9.58 -7.74
CA ARG A 7 16.59 10.56 -6.80
C ARG A 7 15.24 11.15 -7.25
N PRO A 8 15.08 11.70 -8.49
CA PRO A 8 13.79 12.25 -8.91
C PRO A 8 12.70 11.19 -9.01
N LEU A 9 13.04 9.94 -9.29
CA LEU A 9 12.07 8.85 -9.32
C LEU A 9 11.55 8.50 -7.91
N TYR A 10 12.43 8.45 -6.90
CA TYR A 10 12.02 8.29 -5.50
C TYR A 10 11.22 9.49 -4.99
N LEU A 11 11.57 10.72 -5.43
CA LEU A 11 10.79 11.90 -5.09
C LEU A 11 9.38 11.84 -5.69
N LEU A 12 9.24 11.41 -6.94
CA LEU A 12 7.94 11.20 -7.57
C LEU A 12 7.11 10.17 -6.81
N ALA A 13 7.70 9.03 -6.45
CA ALA A 13 7.04 7.99 -5.67
C ALA A 13 6.60 8.51 -4.29
N LEU A 14 7.42 9.33 -3.63
CA LEU A 14 7.07 10.01 -2.37
C LEU A 14 5.86 10.94 -2.54
N ILE A 15 5.86 11.77 -3.58
CA ILE A 15 4.74 12.69 -3.88
C ILE A 15 3.46 11.88 -4.09
N VAL A 16 3.51 10.79 -4.85
CA VAL A 16 2.34 9.91 -5.06
C VAL A 16 1.86 9.32 -3.73
N SER A 17 2.76 8.88 -2.84
CA SER A 17 2.38 8.36 -1.51
C SER A 17 1.67 9.43 -0.66
N VAL A 18 2.16 10.68 -0.69
CA VAL A 18 1.55 11.81 0.03
C VAL A 18 0.15 12.11 -0.54
N LEU A 19 0.00 12.12 -1.87
CA LEU A 19 -1.29 12.37 -2.53
C LEU A 19 -2.30 11.25 -2.22
N LEU A 20 -1.88 9.98 -2.24
CA LEU A 20 -2.74 8.85 -1.88
C LEU A 20 -3.21 8.95 -0.43
N MET A 21 -2.32 9.33 0.49
CA MET A 21 -2.68 9.52 1.89
C MET A 21 -3.62 10.72 2.08
N ALA A 22 -3.36 11.84 1.40
CA ALA A 22 -4.24 13.00 1.43
C ALA A 22 -5.64 12.68 0.90
N ALA A 23 -5.74 11.91 -0.19
CA ALA A 23 -7.02 11.44 -0.73
C ALA A 23 -7.75 10.52 0.27
N ALA A 24 -7.03 9.60 0.93
CA ALA A 24 -7.61 8.70 1.93
C ALA A 24 -8.17 9.47 3.14
N LEU A 25 -7.43 10.47 3.63
CA LEU A 25 -7.88 11.33 4.74
C LEU A 25 -9.05 12.22 4.34
N TYR A 26 -9.06 12.72 3.11
CA TYR A 26 -10.19 13.48 2.58
C TYR A 26 -11.48 12.65 2.54
N LEU A 27 -11.39 11.41 2.04
CA LEU A 27 -12.54 10.50 1.97
C LEU A 27 -13.07 10.16 3.37
N GLU A 28 -12.20 10.01 4.36
CA GLU A 28 -12.59 9.73 5.74
C GLU A 28 -13.22 10.94 6.44
N HIS A 29 -12.54 12.09 6.44
CA HIS A 29 -12.93 13.23 7.27
C HIS A 29 -13.94 14.18 6.59
N VAL A 30 -13.95 14.24 5.25
CA VAL A 30 -14.84 15.15 4.52
C VAL A 30 -16.03 14.41 3.94
N VAL A 31 -15.80 13.23 3.37
CA VAL A 31 -16.90 12.42 2.79
C VAL A 31 -17.55 11.52 3.84
N GLY A 32 -16.89 11.27 4.98
CA GLY A 32 -17.42 10.48 6.08
C GLY A 32 -17.34 8.96 5.85
N LEU A 33 -16.40 8.50 5.04
CA LEU A 33 -16.20 7.07 4.77
C LEU A 33 -15.33 6.44 5.86
N GLU A 34 -15.90 5.62 6.71
CA GLU A 34 -15.14 4.88 7.71
C GLU A 34 -14.22 3.84 7.07
N PRO A 35 -12.89 3.86 7.40
CA PRO A 35 -11.95 2.92 6.85
C PRO A 35 -12.13 1.53 7.46
N CYS A 36 -12.31 0.51 6.63
CA CYS A 36 -12.32 -0.89 7.07
C CYS A 36 -10.91 -1.33 7.57
N PRO A 37 -10.79 -2.41 8.35
CA PRO A 37 -9.50 -2.88 8.87
C PRO A 37 -8.44 -3.12 7.80
N LEU A 38 -8.80 -3.71 6.65
CA LEU A 38 -7.86 -3.89 5.54
C LEU A 38 -7.41 -2.55 4.93
N CYS A 39 -8.30 -1.55 4.88
CA CYS A 39 -7.95 -0.20 4.42
C CYS A 39 -6.91 0.47 5.34
N ILE A 40 -6.99 0.24 6.65
CA ILE A 40 -6.00 0.75 7.62
C ILE A 40 -4.62 0.14 7.34
N ILE A 41 -4.54 -1.18 7.11
CA ILE A 41 -3.27 -1.84 6.77
C ILE A 41 -2.69 -1.29 5.46
N GLN A 42 -3.52 -1.07 4.45
CA GLN A 42 -3.08 -0.47 3.18
C GLN A 42 -2.54 0.95 3.37
N ARG A 43 -3.16 1.77 4.22
CA ARG A 43 -2.63 3.10 4.58
C ARG A 43 -1.27 3.01 5.24
N ILE A 44 -1.09 2.08 6.19
CA ILE A 44 0.21 1.83 6.82
C ILE A 44 1.25 1.44 5.77
N ALA A 45 0.91 0.56 4.82
CA ALA A 45 1.81 0.17 3.74
C ALA A 45 2.20 1.36 2.84
N VAL A 46 1.26 2.26 2.50
CA VAL A 46 1.55 3.49 1.73
C VAL A 46 2.49 4.41 2.52
N ILE A 47 2.27 4.58 3.83
CA ILE A 47 3.16 5.38 4.70
C ILE A 47 4.57 4.77 4.70
N VAL A 48 4.69 3.45 4.87
CA VAL A 48 5.99 2.77 4.88
C VAL A 48 6.72 2.96 3.55
N VAL A 49 6.03 2.79 2.41
CA VAL A 49 6.60 3.07 1.08
C VAL A 49 7.06 4.52 0.98
N GLY A 50 6.24 5.48 1.43
CA GLY A 50 6.58 6.90 1.45
C GLY A 50 7.83 7.19 2.28
N LEU A 51 7.95 6.62 3.49
CA LEU A 51 9.11 6.78 4.36
C LEU A 51 10.39 6.18 3.75
N ILE A 52 10.29 5.02 3.11
CA ILE A 52 11.42 4.41 2.39
C ILE A 52 11.86 5.32 1.24
N CYS A 53 10.90 5.87 0.46
CA CYS A 53 11.20 6.79 -0.62
C CYS A 53 11.80 8.10 -0.09
N LEU A 54 11.32 8.64 1.01
CA LEU A 54 11.88 9.81 1.67
C LEU A 54 13.35 9.56 2.10
N ALA A 55 13.60 8.43 2.77
CA ALA A 55 14.95 8.04 3.16
C ALA A 55 15.88 7.91 1.93
N ALA A 56 15.38 7.34 0.82
CA ALA A 56 16.14 7.25 -0.43
C ALA A 56 16.45 8.63 -1.03
N VAL A 57 15.52 9.58 -0.96
CA VAL A 57 15.74 10.96 -1.44
C VAL A 57 16.77 11.70 -0.58
N LEU A 58 16.69 11.55 0.76
CA LEU A 58 17.61 12.20 1.71
C LEU A 58 19.02 11.60 1.64
N HIS A 59 19.14 10.28 1.61
CA HIS A 59 20.41 9.57 1.49
C HIS A 59 21.10 9.80 0.14
N ASN A 60 20.32 10.18 -0.89
CA ASN A 60 20.80 10.39 -2.25
C ASN A 60 21.83 9.33 -2.69
N PRO A 61 21.44 8.03 -2.77
CA PRO A 61 22.39 6.96 -3.04
C PRO A 61 22.95 7.10 -4.45
N SER A 62 24.06 7.86 -4.53
CA SER A 62 24.82 8.05 -5.76
C SER A 62 25.68 6.81 -6.04
N PRO A 63 25.87 6.40 -7.29
CA PRO A 63 26.76 5.29 -7.62
C PRO A 63 28.21 5.69 -7.27
N LYS A 64 28.72 5.12 -6.18
CA LYS A 64 30.14 5.18 -5.84
C LYS A 64 30.83 3.94 -6.40
N ASN A 65 31.94 4.11 -7.11
CA ASN A 65 32.75 3.01 -7.69
C ASN A 65 31.94 2.03 -8.56
N GLY A 66 30.99 2.51 -9.37
CA GLY A 66 30.16 1.67 -10.25
C GLY A 66 29.12 0.79 -9.54
N LYS A 67 28.96 0.89 -8.21
CA LYS A 67 28.00 0.09 -7.44
C LYS A 67 26.82 0.93 -6.97
N ARG A 68 25.60 0.53 -7.36
CA ARG A 68 24.32 1.15 -6.93
C ARG A 68 23.70 0.44 -5.72
N THR A 69 24.51 -0.06 -4.79
CA THR A 69 24.02 -0.87 -3.66
C THR A 69 22.93 -0.15 -2.87
N GLY A 70 23.10 1.14 -2.59
CA GLY A 70 22.09 1.92 -1.85
C GLY A 70 20.74 2.01 -2.58
N ALA A 71 20.74 2.33 -3.86
CA ALA A 71 19.51 2.41 -4.65
C ALA A 71 18.81 1.05 -4.77
N ARG A 72 19.57 -0.04 -4.87
CA ARG A 72 19.01 -1.41 -4.89
C ARG A 72 18.37 -1.79 -3.57
N VAL A 73 19.00 -1.47 -2.44
CA VAL A 73 18.45 -1.75 -1.10
C VAL A 73 17.09 -1.05 -0.94
N TYR A 74 17.00 0.25 -1.26
CA TYR A 74 15.73 0.96 -1.23
C TYR A 74 14.71 0.37 -2.22
N GLY A 75 15.14 -0.04 -3.41
CA GLY A 75 14.29 -0.72 -4.38
C GLY A 75 13.70 -2.03 -3.83
N VAL A 76 14.50 -2.86 -3.16
CA VAL A 76 14.04 -4.09 -2.51
C VAL A 76 13.04 -3.78 -1.40
N LEU A 77 13.33 -2.80 -0.54
CA LEU A 77 12.43 -2.41 0.54
C LEU A 77 11.07 -1.91 0.02
N VAL A 78 11.07 -1.06 -1.01
CA VAL A 78 9.83 -0.62 -1.68
C VAL A 78 9.08 -1.81 -2.25
N THR A 79 9.76 -2.74 -2.94
CA THR A 79 9.13 -3.94 -3.52
C THR A 79 8.47 -4.79 -2.45
N LEU A 80 9.15 -5.07 -1.34
CA LEU A 80 8.59 -5.88 -0.25
C LEU A 80 7.38 -5.20 0.41
N ALA A 81 7.49 -3.91 0.74
CA ALA A 81 6.39 -3.16 1.34
C ALA A 81 5.17 -3.06 0.41
N SER A 82 5.40 -2.82 -0.89
CA SER A 82 4.31 -2.75 -1.87
C SER A 82 3.67 -4.12 -2.17
N LEU A 83 4.42 -5.22 -2.13
CA LEU A 83 3.85 -6.56 -2.26
C LEU A 83 2.92 -6.91 -1.09
N LEU A 84 3.28 -6.54 0.15
CA LEU A 84 2.40 -6.70 1.30
C LEU A 84 1.12 -5.86 1.14
N GLY A 85 1.26 -4.60 0.70
CA GLY A 85 0.11 -3.74 0.40
C GLY A 85 -0.77 -4.30 -0.74
N ALA A 86 -0.15 -4.82 -1.81
CA ALA A 86 -0.86 -5.46 -2.91
C ALA A 86 -1.62 -6.72 -2.47
N ALA A 87 -1.04 -7.53 -1.58
CA ALA A 87 -1.70 -8.73 -1.06
C ALA A 87 -2.96 -8.37 -0.26
N THR A 88 -2.90 -7.34 0.60
CA THR A 88 -4.07 -6.87 1.36
C THR A 88 -5.13 -6.22 0.47
N ALA A 89 -4.73 -5.41 -0.52
CA ALA A 89 -5.64 -4.82 -1.49
C ALA A 89 -6.28 -5.88 -2.39
N GLY A 90 -5.50 -6.85 -2.87
CA GLY A 90 -6.01 -7.98 -3.65
C GLY A 90 -7.00 -8.84 -2.87
N ARG A 91 -6.74 -9.08 -1.56
CA ARG A 91 -7.68 -9.76 -0.67
C ARG A 91 -8.99 -8.99 -0.55
N GLN A 92 -8.93 -7.67 -0.42
CA GLN A 92 -10.12 -6.82 -0.34
C GLN A 92 -10.92 -6.84 -1.65
N VAL A 93 -10.25 -6.70 -2.80
CA VAL A 93 -10.90 -6.80 -4.12
C VAL A 93 -11.58 -8.16 -4.28
N TRP A 94 -10.94 -9.24 -3.85
CA TRP A 94 -11.54 -10.57 -3.88
C TRP A 94 -12.80 -10.66 -3.01
N LEU A 95 -12.80 -10.08 -1.79
CA LEU A 95 -13.96 -10.03 -0.90
C LEU A 95 -15.14 -9.25 -1.52
N GLN A 96 -14.85 -8.16 -2.26
CA GLN A 96 -15.87 -7.35 -2.94
C GLN A 96 -16.56 -8.10 -4.10
N HIS A 97 -15.95 -9.16 -4.61
CA HIS A 97 -16.52 -9.99 -5.68
C HIS A 97 -17.17 -11.30 -5.17
N LEU A 98 -17.16 -11.54 -3.86
CA LEU A 98 -17.82 -12.71 -3.29
C LEU A 98 -19.34 -12.54 -3.27
N PRO A 99 -20.11 -13.65 -3.46
CA PRO A 99 -21.55 -13.67 -3.22
C PRO A 99 -21.86 -13.27 -1.77
N PRO A 100 -22.98 -12.59 -1.49
CA PRO A 100 -23.32 -12.09 -0.15
C PRO A 100 -23.40 -13.17 0.93
N ASP A 101 -23.73 -14.39 0.55
CA ASP A 101 -23.82 -15.56 1.42
C ASP A 101 -22.44 -16.13 1.86
N GLN A 102 -21.37 -15.77 1.16
CA GLN A 102 -19.99 -16.21 1.43
C GLN A 102 -19.12 -15.13 2.09
N VAL A 103 -19.66 -13.92 2.24
CA VAL A 103 -18.96 -12.82 2.92
C VAL A 103 -18.89 -13.13 4.42
N PRO A 104 -17.71 -13.04 5.06
CA PRO A 104 -17.59 -13.22 6.51
C PRO A 104 -18.56 -12.30 7.25
N SER A 105 -19.31 -12.85 8.22
CA SER A 105 -20.26 -12.08 9.03
C SER A 105 -19.58 -10.94 9.80
N CYS A 106 -20.36 -9.99 10.28
CA CYS A 106 -19.89 -8.84 11.06
C CYS A 106 -18.94 -9.29 12.17
N ILE A 107 -17.70 -8.80 12.10
CA ILE A 107 -16.70 -9.00 13.14
C ILE A 107 -16.77 -7.76 14.05
N LEU A 108 -16.43 -7.96 15.32
CA LEU A 108 -16.35 -6.92 16.35
C LEU A 108 -15.47 -5.74 15.88
N PRO A 109 -15.75 -4.50 16.32
CA PRO A 109 -14.90 -3.34 16.03
C PRO A 109 -13.43 -3.63 16.36
N LEU A 110 -12.52 -3.09 15.57
CA LEU A 110 -11.07 -3.34 15.72
C LEU A 110 -10.57 -2.98 17.11
N ASP A 111 -11.06 -1.87 17.67
CA ASP A 111 -10.71 -1.41 19.03
C ASP A 111 -11.07 -2.46 20.09
N TYR A 112 -12.26 -3.04 20.00
CA TYR A 112 -12.71 -4.09 20.91
C TYR A 112 -11.89 -5.38 20.74
N MET A 113 -11.51 -5.74 19.52
CA MET A 113 -10.66 -6.91 19.26
C MET A 113 -9.26 -6.73 19.84
N LEU A 114 -8.68 -5.53 19.73
CA LEU A 114 -7.36 -5.24 20.29
C LEU A 114 -7.32 -5.28 21.83
N GLU A 115 -8.45 -5.01 22.48
CA GLU A 115 -8.57 -5.07 23.96
C GLU A 115 -8.83 -6.49 24.48
N THR A 116 -9.51 -7.33 23.69
CA THR A 116 -10.05 -8.61 24.17
C THR A 116 -9.34 -9.86 23.62
N LEU A 117 -8.67 -9.75 22.46
CA LEU A 117 -8.07 -10.88 21.76
C LEU A 117 -6.54 -10.81 21.72
N PRO A 118 -5.84 -11.97 21.70
CA PRO A 118 -4.43 -12.02 21.42
C PRO A 118 -4.10 -11.43 20.05
N PHE A 119 -2.97 -10.75 19.92
CA PHE A 119 -2.55 -10.07 18.67
C PHE A 119 -2.62 -10.96 17.42
N TRP A 120 -2.27 -12.23 17.54
CA TRP A 120 -2.32 -13.17 16.41
C TRP A 120 -3.72 -13.49 15.93
N ASP A 121 -4.69 -13.55 16.84
CA ASP A 121 -6.09 -13.78 16.52
C ASP A 121 -6.70 -12.54 15.84
N VAL A 122 -6.38 -11.34 16.35
CA VAL A 122 -6.74 -10.09 15.69
C VAL A 122 -6.20 -10.05 14.27
N LEU A 123 -4.92 -10.35 14.09
CA LEU A 123 -4.28 -10.36 12.78
C LEU A 123 -4.95 -11.34 11.82
N SER A 124 -5.24 -12.56 12.27
CA SER A 124 -5.90 -13.58 11.45
C SER A 124 -7.31 -13.16 11.05
N GLN A 125 -8.07 -12.53 11.96
CA GLN A 125 -9.41 -12.03 11.67
C GLN A 125 -9.40 -10.85 10.71
N VAL A 126 -8.46 -9.92 10.86
CA VAL A 126 -8.30 -8.78 9.94
C VAL A 126 -7.96 -9.27 8.53
N PHE A 127 -7.06 -10.26 8.40
CA PHE A 127 -6.74 -10.86 7.09
C PHE A 127 -7.87 -11.73 6.52
N SER A 128 -8.72 -12.31 7.36
CA SER A 128 -9.93 -13.00 6.90
C SER A 128 -10.92 -12.05 6.23
N GLY A 129 -10.86 -10.77 6.60
CA GLY A 129 -11.73 -9.73 6.10
C GLY A 129 -13.07 -9.66 6.85
N THR A 130 -13.69 -8.50 6.83
CA THR A 130 -14.99 -8.23 7.45
C THR A 130 -16.03 -7.94 6.38
N ALA A 131 -17.30 -7.99 6.72
CA ALA A 131 -18.40 -7.56 5.86
C ALA A 131 -18.17 -6.12 5.35
N GLN A 132 -17.65 -5.23 6.20
CA GLN A 132 -17.28 -3.85 5.83
C GLN A 132 -16.22 -3.79 4.71
N CYS A 133 -15.31 -4.77 4.63
CA CYS A 133 -14.29 -4.83 3.58
C CYS A 133 -14.86 -5.27 2.22
N ALA A 134 -15.98 -5.99 2.22
CA ALA A 134 -16.68 -6.44 1.02
C ALA A 134 -17.61 -5.36 0.45
N GLU A 135 -17.99 -4.37 1.26
CA GLU A 135 -18.92 -3.31 0.87
C GLU A 135 -18.19 -2.27 0.02
N VAL A 136 -18.70 -2.01 -1.20
CA VAL A 136 -18.19 -0.95 -2.08
C VAL A 136 -18.96 0.32 -1.77
N THR A 137 -18.44 1.12 -0.84
CA THR A 137 -19.07 2.36 -0.40
C THR A 137 -18.85 3.54 -1.33
N TRP A 138 -17.80 3.50 -2.15
CA TRP A 138 -17.46 4.59 -3.06
C TRP A 138 -16.65 4.10 -4.27
N THR A 139 -16.94 4.67 -5.43
CA THR A 139 -16.23 4.33 -6.69
C THR A 139 -15.76 5.59 -7.40
N PHE A 140 -14.59 5.52 -8.01
CA PHE A 140 -14.01 6.56 -8.84
C PHE A 140 -13.74 6.02 -10.24
N PHE A 141 -14.39 6.62 -11.27
CA PHE A 141 -14.36 6.12 -12.65
C PHE A 141 -14.74 4.62 -12.78
N GLY A 142 -15.64 4.13 -11.93
CA GLY A 142 -16.07 2.73 -11.95
C GLY A 142 -15.14 1.75 -11.21
N LEU A 143 -14.03 2.23 -10.65
CA LEU A 143 -13.13 1.44 -9.83
C LEU A 143 -13.43 1.65 -8.34
N SER A 144 -13.43 0.58 -7.57
CA SER A 144 -13.50 0.67 -6.11
C SER A 144 -12.20 1.25 -5.53
N ILE A 145 -12.25 1.77 -4.30
CA ILE A 145 -11.06 2.26 -3.61
C ILE A 145 -10.00 1.14 -3.51
N ALA A 146 -10.42 -0.10 -3.26
CA ALA A 146 -9.54 -1.27 -3.17
C ALA A 146 -8.83 -1.58 -4.49
N GLU A 147 -9.54 -1.50 -5.62
CA GLU A 147 -8.95 -1.67 -6.95
C GLU A 147 -7.94 -0.57 -7.28
N GLY A 148 -8.28 0.69 -6.95
CA GLY A 148 -7.38 1.83 -7.12
C GLY A 148 -6.09 1.67 -6.31
N THR A 149 -6.19 1.24 -5.05
CA THR A 149 -5.00 0.99 -4.20
C THR A 149 -4.20 -0.21 -4.66
N LEU A 150 -4.85 -1.26 -5.17
CA LEU A 150 -4.16 -2.41 -5.78
C LEU A 150 -3.30 -1.98 -6.98
N ILE A 151 -3.87 -1.17 -7.88
CA ILE A 151 -3.12 -0.62 -9.03
C ILE A 151 -1.92 0.20 -8.55
N ALA A 152 -2.10 1.05 -7.54
CA ALA A 152 -1.01 1.85 -6.98
C ALA A 152 0.12 0.97 -6.42
N PHE A 153 -0.21 -0.10 -5.67
CA PHE A 153 0.80 -1.03 -5.16
C PHE A 153 1.50 -1.84 -6.26
N ILE A 154 0.80 -2.21 -7.32
CA ILE A 154 1.42 -2.83 -8.49
C ILE A 154 2.43 -1.86 -9.13
N CYS A 155 2.07 -0.59 -9.30
CA CYS A 155 2.99 0.43 -9.82
C CYS A 155 4.22 0.60 -8.92
N TYR A 156 4.05 0.63 -7.58
CA TYR A 156 5.19 0.68 -6.64
C TYR A 156 6.07 -0.57 -6.71
N THR A 157 5.47 -1.75 -6.87
CA THR A 157 6.21 -3.01 -7.03
C THR A 157 7.06 -2.98 -8.31
N VAL A 158 6.47 -2.59 -9.44
CA VAL A 158 7.19 -2.43 -10.71
C VAL A 158 8.29 -1.38 -10.58
N PHE A 159 8.01 -0.24 -9.94
CA PHE A 159 9.00 0.79 -9.67
C PHE A 159 10.18 0.26 -8.84
N GLY A 160 9.90 -0.44 -7.73
CA GLY A 160 10.92 -1.04 -6.88
C GLY A 160 11.79 -2.05 -7.63
N LEU A 161 11.18 -2.95 -8.41
CA LEU A 161 11.88 -3.91 -9.26
C LEU A 161 12.75 -3.22 -10.31
N MET A 162 12.26 -2.17 -10.96
CA MET A 162 13.07 -1.38 -11.90
C MET A 162 14.32 -0.80 -11.23
N GLN A 163 14.22 -0.30 -9.98
CA GLN A 163 15.38 0.21 -9.25
C GLN A 163 16.38 -0.88 -8.88
N VAL A 164 15.91 -2.11 -8.62
CA VAL A 164 16.76 -3.28 -8.33
C VAL A 164 17.48 -3.77 -9.59
N LEU A 165 16.75 -3.91 -10.70
CA LEU A 165 17.25 -4.50 -11.95
C LEU A 165 18.09 -3.52 -12.78
N ARG A 166 18.00 -2.24 -12.51
CA ARG A 166 18.69 -1.19 -13.25
C ARG A 166 20.21 -1.37 -13.21
N LYS A 167 20.80 -1.62 -14.39
CA LYS A 167 22.26 -1.71 -14.55
C LYS A 167 22.90 -0.32 -14.49
N VAL A 168 24.17 -0.26 -14.10
CA VAL A 168 25.02 0.93 -14.22
C VAL A 168 25.66 0.85 -15.60
N ASP A 169 25.25 1.71 -16.50
CA ASP A 169 26.00 1.99 -17.72
C ASP A 169 27.02 3.07 -17.44
#